data_2740c652a8b9a3d5d2a93cde9e3c8083
#
_entry.id   2740c652a8b9a3d5d2a93cde9e3c8083
#
_cell.length_a   1.000
_cell.length_b   1.000
_cell.length_c   1.000
_cell.angle_alpha   90.00
_cell.angle_beta   90.00
_cell.angle_gamma   90.00
#
_symmetry.space_group_name_H-M   'P 1'
#
loop_
_entity.id
_entity.type
_entity.pdbx_description
1 polymer ?
#
loop_
_entity_poly.entity_id
_entity_poly.type
_entity_poly.pdbx_seq_one_letter_code
_entity_poly.pdbx_strand_id
1 'polypeptide(L)' 'GYGNGREIRCESTSGRYTTCGYVDRRQHVEIRRQLSNQQCVYGRNWGVDGRQLWVDDGCRAIFVAY' A
#
# COMPACT_ATOMS: atom_id res chain seq x y z
N GLY A 1 16.00 7.86 -7.44
CA GLY A 1 15.57 7.04 -6.35
C GLY A 1 14.59 7.70 -5.42
N TYR A 2 14.33 7.04 -4.37
CA TYR A 2 13.33 7.49 -3.41
C TYR A 2 13.97 8.16 -2.20
N GLY A 3 15.05 8.88 -2.39
CA GLY A 3 15.89 9.46 -1.36
C GLY A 3 15.34 9.56 0.06
N ASN A 4 14.16 10.13 0.21
CA ASN A 4 13.51 10.27 1.52
C ASN A 4 12.28 9.39 1.65
N GLY A 5 12.16 8.39 0.80
CA GLY A 5 11.03 7.50 0.82
C GLY A 5 11.01 6.58 2.02
N ARG A 6 9.81 6.28 2.49
CA ARG A 6 9.60 5.34 3.58
C ARG A 6 8.91 4.11 3.04
N GLU A 7 9.48 2.94 3.33
CA GLU A 7 8.87 1.68 2.92
C GLU A 7 7.82 1.26 3.95
N ILE A 8 6.69 0.81 3.43
CA ILE A 8 5.58 0.34 4.24
C ILE A 8 5.16 -1.02 3.70
N ARG A 9 5.28 -2.06 4.53
CA ARG A 9 4.80 -3.37 4.15
C ARG A 9 3.33 -3.48 4.53
N CYS A 10 2.48 -3.81 3.56
CA CYS A 10 1.05 -3.88 3.77
C CYS A 10 0.50 -5.16 3.14
N GLU A 11 -0.18 -5.96 3.94
CA GLU A 11 -0.64 -7.27 3.49
C GLU A 11 -2.09 -7.51 3.86
N SER A 12 -2.91 -7.76 2.84
CA SER A 12 -4.30 -8.17 3.00
C SER A 12 -4.33 -9.69 3.21
N THR A 13 -4.15 -10.10 4.44
CA THR A 13 -4.13 -11.52 4.77
C THR A 13 -5.55 -12.05 4.77
N SER A 14 -5.75 -13.19 4.09
CA SER A 14 -7.07 -13.82 3.96
C SER A 14 -8.09 -12.91 3.29
N GLY A 15 -7.64 -12.02 2.43
CA GLY A 15 -8.51 -11.14 1.68
C GLY A 15 -9.17 -10.03 2.49
N ARG A 16 -8.67 -9.74 3.67
CA ARG A 16 -9.28 -8.75 4.56
C ARG A 16 -8.79 -7.35 4.28
N TYR A 17 -9.70 -6.39 4.38
CA TYR A 17 -9.34 -4.97 4.36
C TYR A 17 -8.42 -4.68 5.56
N THR A 18 -7.28 -4.08 5.27
CA THR A 18 -6.26 -3.83 6.28
C THR A 18 -5.66 -2.45 6.06
N THR A 19 -5.53 -1.67 7.12
CA THR A 19 -4.82 -0.39 7.05
C THR A 19 -3.42 -0.59 7.61
N CYS A 20 -2.43 0.05 6.99
CA CYS A 20 -1.03 -0.26 7.27
C CYS A 20 -0.19 0.92 7.67
N GLY A 21 -0.75 2.08 7.81
CA GLY A 21 0.03 3.18 8.29
C GLY A 21 -0.41 4.52 7.74
N TYR A 22 0.18 5.52 8.30
CA TYR A 22 -0.13 6.92 8.00
C TYR A 22 0.67 7.39 6.80
N VAL A 23 0.00 8.03 5.88
CA VAL A 23 0.63 8.64 4.71
C VAL A 23 0.19 10.09 4.66
N ASP A 24 1.16 10.99 4.56
CA ASP A 24 0.85 12.41 4.42
C ASP A 24 0.18 12.64 3.07
N ARG A 25 -0.81 13.52 3.03
CA ARG A 25 -1.56 13.80 1.82
C ARG A 25 -0.70 14.39 0.70
N ARG A 26 0.49 14.89 1.01
CA ARG A 26 1.43 15.39 0.01
C ARG A 26 2.38 14.32 -0.51
N GLN A 27 2.37 13.17 0.09
CA GLN A 27 3.23 12.09 -0.34
C GLN A 27 2.59 11.29 -1.45
N HIS A 28 3.45 10.81 -2.35
CA HIS A 28 3.06 9.81 -3.32
C HIS A 28 3.28 8.43 -2.73
N VAL A 29 2.42 7.49 -3.09
CA VAL A 29 2.59 6.10 -2.69
C VAL A 29 2.64 5.24 -3.93
N GLU A 30 3.64 4.40 -4.01
CA GLU A 30 3.81 3.48 -5.11
C GLU A 30 4.11 2.09 -4.57
N ILE A 31 3.77 1.08 -5.37
CA ILE A 31 4.16 -0.28 -5.08
C ILE A 31 5.62 -0.43 -5.45
N ARG A 32 6.45 -0.75 -4.47
CA ARG A 32 7.85 -1.05 -4.72
C ARG A 32 8.03 -2.51 -5.11
N ARG A 33 7.27 -3.39 -4.47
CA ARG A 33 7.36 -4.83 -4.75
C ARG A 33 6.04 -5.49 -4.39
N GLN A 34 5.48 -6.22 -5.34
CA GLN A 34 4.28 -7.02 -5.07
C GLN A 34 4.69 -8.36 -4.46
N LEU A 35 4.05 -8.73 -3.37
CA LEU A 35 4.33 -9.97 -2.65
C LEU A 35 3.29 -11.04 -2.92
N SER A 36 2.08 -10.64 -3.29
CA SER A 36 0.98 -11.56 -3.51
C SER A 36 0.90 -12.02 -4.96
N ASN A 37 0.21 -13.11 -5.19
CA ASN A 37 -0.15 -13.53 -6.54
C ASN A 37 -1.28 -12.66 -7.09
N GLN A 38 -2.09 -12.08 -6.20
CA GLN A 38 -3.14 -11.17 -6.58
C GLN A 38 -2.54 -9.83 -6.95
N GLN A 39 -2.86 -9.34 -8.14
CA GLN A 39 -2.36 -8.05 -8.60
C GLN A 39 -2.95 -6.92 -7.78
N CYS A 40 -2.10 -6.00 -7.35
CA CYS A 40 -2.52 -4.83 -6.60
C CYS A 40 -2.81 -3.70 -7.58
N VAL A 41 -4.07 -3.27 -7.62
CA VAL A 41 -4.54 -2.22 -8.53
C VAL A 41 -5.06 -1.06 -7.70
N TYR A 42 -4.51 0.13 -7.94
CA TYR A 42 -4.88 1.32 -7.20
C TYR A 42 -6.38 1.60 -7.31
N GLY A 43 -6.99 1.88 -6.18
CA GLY A 43 -8.41 2.16 -6.10
C GLY A 43 -9.29 0.92 -6.06
N ARG A 44 -8.74 -0.23 -6.36
CA ARG A 44 -9.48 -1.48 -6.34
C ARG A 44 -9.17 -2.31 -5.10
N ASN A 45 -7.91 -2.67 -4.91
CA ASN A 45 -7.50 -3.45 -3.76
C ASN A 45 -6.32 -2.85 -2.99
N TRP A 46 -5.98 -1.61 -3.27
CA TRP A 46 -5.12 -0.80 -2.42
C TRP A 46 -5.38 0.68 -2.70
N GLY A 47 -5.01 1.50 -1.76
CA GLY A 47 -5.16 2.93 -1.93
C GLY A 47 -4.83 3.68 -0.66
N VAL A 48 -5.11 4.98 -0.67
CA VAL A 48 -4.93 5.83 0.49
C VAL A 48 -6.26 6.51 0.77
N ASP A 49 -6.77 6.36 1.98
CA ASP A 49 -8.03 6.94 2.40
C ASP A 49 -7.85 7.59 3.76
N GLY A 50 -8.20 8.85 3.87
CA GLY A 50 -8.08 9.57 5.12
C GLY A 50 -6.67 9.51 5.69
N ARG A 51 -5.66 9.58 4.84
CA ARG A 51 -4.24 9.52 5.20
C ARG A 51 -3.79 8.15 5.70
N GLN A 52 -4.56 7.11 5.41
CA GLN A 52 -4.15 5.76 5.76
C GLN A 52 -4.00 4.93 4.49
N LEU A 53 -2.88 4.24 4.42
CA LEU A 53 -2.66 3.27 3.36
C LEU A 53 -3.46 2.01 3.68
N TRP A 54 -4.23 1.54 2.71
CA TRP A 54 -5.04 0.35 2.90
C TRP A 54 -4.79 -0.66 1.77
N VAL A 55 -5.00 -1.92 2.09
CA VAL A 55 -5.05 -3.00 1.11
C VAL A 55 -6.28 -3.85 1.37
N ASP A 56 -6.73 -4.55 0.34
CA ASP A 56 -7.92 -5.38 0.41
C ASP A 56 -7.82 -6.49 -0.61
N ASP A 57 -8.68 -7.46 -0.51
CA ASP A 57 -8.90 -8.48 -1.52
C ASP A 57 -7.61 -9.23 -1.92
N GLY A 58 -6.74 -9.48 -0.96
CA GLY A 58 -5.55 -10.29 -1.17
C GLY A 58 -4.32 -9.56 -1.69
N CYS A 59 -4.38 -8.23 -1.81
CA CYS A 59 -3.20 -7.46 -2.18
C CYS A 59 -2.19 -7.46 -1.03
N ARG A 60 -0.97 -7.90 -1.32
CA ARG A 60 0.15 -7.84 -0.38
C ARG A 60 1.34 -7.27 -1.11
N ALA A 61 1.90 -6.24 -0.56
CA ALA A 61 3.00 -5.54 -1.24
C ALA A 61 3.82 -4.71 -0.27
N ILE A 62 5.00 -4.33 -0.73
CA ILE A 62 5.80 -3.31 -0.07
C ILE A 62 5.58 -2.03 -0.87
N PHE A 63 5.12 -1.00 -0.17
CA PHE A 63 4.85 0.29 -0.75
C PHE A 63 5.95 1.26 -0.36
N VAL A 64 6.11 2.30 -1.13
CA VAL A 64 7.01 3.40 -0.78
C VAL A 64 6.21 4.70 -0.82
N ALA A 65 6.34 5.48 0.25
CA ALA A 65 5.73 6.81 0.35
C ALA A 65 6.84 7.86 0.32
N TYR A 66 6.70 8.82 -0.58
CA TYR A 66 7.73 9.86 -0.75
C TYR A 66 7.17 11.21 -1.16
#